data_457f3b5e1e4532071b8e9b7c884aa948
#
_entry.id   457f3b5e1e4532071b8e9b7c884aa948
#
_cell.length_a   1.000
_cell.length_b   1.000
_cell.length_c   1.000
_cell.angle_alpha   90.00
_cell.angle_beta   90.00
_cell.angle_gamma   90.00
#
_symmetry.space_group_name_H-M   'P 1'
#
loop_
_entity.id
_entity.type
_entity.pdbx_description
1 polymer ?
#
loop_
_entity_poly.entity_id
_entity_poly.type
_entity_poly.pdbx_seq_one_letter_code
_entity_poly.pdbx_strand_id
1 'polypeptide(L)'
;MRQVLSATGNHGLYFLDSKTSNQSIARKVAHQTGVPYVARDFFLDNIKSEKNMKSIMASAFTLSRKTGDAVIIGHPYKGTLDFLERELRNLPPDIDLVFASQLTTIDQAAAGLP
;
A
#
# COMPACT_ATOMS: atom_id res chain seq x y z
N MET A 1 15.78 -6.05 -9.44
CA MET A 1 14.94 -5.93 -8.21
C MET A 1 15.66 -6.38 -6.95
N ARG A 2 16.37 -7.52 -6.97
CA ARG A 2 17.12 -8.02 -5.79
C ARG A 2 18.11 -6.98 -5.23
N GLN A 3 18.85 -6.29 -6.08
CA GLN A 3 19.80 -5.25 -5.62
C GLN A 3 19.11 -4.10 -4.91
N VAL A 4 17.94 -3.67 -5.41
CA VAL A 4 17.15 -2.61 -4.79
C VAL A 4 16.65 -3.07 -3.42
N LEU A 5 16.11 -4.26 -3.31
CA LEU A 5 15.58 -4.77 -2.05
C LEU A 5 16.67 -5.06 -1.03
N SER A 6 17.84 -5.54 -1.47
CA SER A 6 18.98 -5.71 -0.57
C SER A 6 19.44 -4.38 0.00
N ALA A 7 19.55 -3.33 -0.83
CA ALA A 7 19.91 -2.00 -0.38
C ALA A 7 18.84 -1.45 0.58
N THR A 8 17.56 -1.67 0.29
CA THR A 8 16.44 -1.28 1.15
C THR A 8 16.58 -1.90 2.54
N GLY A 9 16.81 -3.19 2.61
CA GLY A 9 16.99 -3.90 3.88
C GLY A 9 18.23 -3.45 4.64
N ASN A 10 19.35 -3.25 3.94
CA ASN A 10 20.62 -2.81 4.54
C ASN A 10 20.53 -1.42 5.18
N HIS A 11 19.62 -0.57 4.70
CA HIS A 11 19.40 0.75 5.27
C HIS A 11 18.22 0.80 6.25
N GLY A 12 17.66 -0.33 6.65
CA GLY A 12 16.54 -0.39 7.58
C GLY A 12 15.24 0.15 7.04
N LEU A 13 15.08 0.16 5.71
CA LEU A 13 13.90 0.66 5.02
C LEU A 13 12.92 -0.48 4.72
N TYR A 14 11.69 -0.14 4.38
CA TYR A 14 10.73 -1.09 3.82
C TYR A 14 10.48 -0.80 2.35
N PHE A 15 9.89 -1.77 1.64
CA PHE A 15 9.59 -1.64 0.22
C PHE A 15 8.09 -1.56 0.00
N LEU A 16 7.63 -0.48 -0.65
CA LEU A 16 6.25 -0.32 -1.07
C LEU A 16 6.15 -0.63 -2.56
N ASP A 17 5.43 -1.68 -2.91
CA ASP A 17 5.26 -2.13 -4.28
C ASP A 17 3.99 -1.50 -4.87
N SER A 18 4.16 -0.60 -5.83
CA SER A 18 3.03 0.03 -6.50
C SER A 18 2.32 -0.93 -7.49
N LYS A 19 2.93 -2.06 -7.80
CA LYS A 19 2.37 -3.08 -8.70
C LYS A 19 1.97 -2.51 -10.06
N THR A 20 2.83 -1.69 -10.63
CA THR A 20 2.61 -1.16 -11.98
C THR A 20 2.88 -2.21 -13.06
N SER A 21 3.54 -3.29 -12.69
CA SER A 21 3.80 -4.46 -13.54
C SER A 21 2.93 -5.63 -13.11
N ASN A 22 2.52 -6.47 -14.05
CA ASN A 22 1.77 -7.70 -13.78
C ASN A 22 2.60 -8.79 -13.10
N GLN A 23 3.91 -8.60 -12.99
CA GLN A 23 4.79 -9.60 -12.39
C GLN A 23 5.13 -9.22 -10.95
N SER A 24 4.84 -10.12 -10.00
CA SER A 24 5.11 -9.92 -8.57
C SER A 24 6.55 -10.31 -8.19
N ILE A 25 7.54 -9.86 -8.94
CA ILE A 25 8.95 -10.17 -8.67
C ILE A 25 9.39 -9.55 -7.34
N ALA A 26 8.96 -8.31 -7.06
CA ALA A 26 9.35 -7.60 -5.85
C ALA A 26 8.90 -8.35 -4.59
N ARG A 27 7.68 -8.88 -4.56
CA ARG A 27 7.19 -9.65 -3.43
C ARG A 27 8.01 -10.91 -3.20
N LYS A 28 8.31 -11.64 -4.28
CA LYS A 28 9.11 -12.86 -4.22
C LYS A 28 10.50 -12.58 -3.68
N VAL A 29 11.16 -11.54 -4.17
CA VAL A 29 12.52 -11.18 -3.72
C VAL A 29 12.49 -10.66 -2.28
N ALA A 30 11.48 -9.88 -1.89
CA ALA A 30 11.32 -9.44 -0.51
C ALA A 30 11.17 -10.64 0.44
N HIS A 31 10.37 -11.63 0.04
CA HIS A 31 10.23 -12.88 0.78
C HIS A 31 11.58 -13.58 0.96
N GLN A 32 12.40 -13.64 -0.10
CA GLN A 32 13.71 -14.29 -0.06
C GLN A 32 14.75 -13.52 0.75
N THR A 33 14.65 -12.19 0.79
CA THR A 33 15.65 -11.32 1.43
C THR A 33 15.25 -10.84 2.83
N GLY A 34 14.02 -11.13 3.27
CA GLY A 34 13.51 -10.68 4.58
C GLY A 34 13.24 -9.19 4.68
N VAL A 35 13.09 -8.49 3.55
CA VAL A 35 12.77 -7.05 3.53
C VAL A 35 11.30 -6.84 3.86
N PRO A 36 10.95 -5.90 4.78
CA PRO A 36 9.57 -5.54 5.03
C PRO A 36 8.91 -5.05 3.74
N TYR A 37 7.72 -5.56 3.46
CA TYR A 37 7.06 -5.38 2.17
C TYR A 37 5.60 -5.01 2.36
N VAL A 38 5.12 -4.06 1.56
CA VAL A 38 3.70 -3.72 1.45
C VAL A 38 3.37 -3.48 -0.02
N ALA A 39 2.21 -3.93 -0.47
CA ALA A 39 1.77 -3.80 -1.85
C ALA A 39 0.52 -2.95 -1.96
N ARG A 40 0.38 -2.27 -3.09
CA ARG A 40 -0.82 -1.53 -3.42
C ARG A 40 -2.01 -2.47 -3.64
N ASP A 41 -3.16 -2.10 -3.10
CA ASP A 41 -4.43 -2.74 -3.41
C ASP A 41 -5.18 -2.01 -4.52
N PHE A 42 -5.21 -0.67 -4.48
CA PHE A 42 -5.93 0.13 -5.46
C PHE A 42 -5.12 1.35 -5.89
N PHE A 43 -5.31 1.78 -7.15
CA PHE A 43 -5.01 3.14 -7.57
C PHE A 43 -6.26 4.00 -7.44
N LEU A 44 -6.14 5.13 -6.75
CA LEU A 44 -7.27 6.02 -6.49
C LEU A 44 -7.71 6.78 -7.74
N ASP A 45 -6.76 7.22 -8.54
CA ASP A 45 -6.97 8.25 -9.55
C ASP A 45 -6.53 7.86 -10.96
N ASN A 46 -6.56 6.59 -11.31
CA ASN A 46 -6.39 6.18 -12.71
C ASN A 46 -7.45 6.82 -13.59
N ILE A 47 -8.66 6.96 -13.07
CA ILE A 47 -9.71 7.80 -13.65
C ILE A 47 -9.92 8.95 -12.66
N LYS A 48 -9.68 10.18 -13.10
CA LYS A 48 -9.59 11.35 -12.22
C LYS A 48 -10.94 11.90 -11.75
N SER A 49 -12.06 11.30 -12.12
CA SER A 49 -13.37 11.78 -11.69
C SER A 49 -13.59 11.54 -10.20
N GLU A 50 -14.28 12.46 -9.54
CA GLU A 50 -14.63 12.32 -8.13
C GLU A 50 -15.49 11.07 -7.90
N LYS A 51 -16.41 10.79 -8.82
CA LYS A 51 -17.24 9.59 -8.77
C LYS A 51 -16.40 8.32 -8.71
N ASN A 52 -15.36 8.23 -9.55
CA ASN A 52 -14.47 7.08 -9.58
C ASN A 52 -13.66 7.00 -8.28
N MET A 53 -13.11 8.11 -7.81
CA MET A 53 -12.33 8.12 -6.58
C MET A 53 -13.17 7.72 -5.38
N LYS A 54 -14.42 8.15 -5.31
CA LYS A 54 -15.37 7.70 -4.27
C LYS A 54 -15.61 6.19 -4.33
N SER A 55 -15.78 5.65 -5.52
CA SER A 55 -15.98 4.22 -5.74
C SER A 55 -14.77 3.41 -5.28
N ILE A 56 -13.57 3.86 -5.62
CA ILE A 56 -12.32 3.21 -5.20
C ILE A 56 -12.18 3.27 -3.67
N MET A 57 -12.46 4.42 -3.07
CA MET A 57 -12.38 4.57 -1.62
C MET A 57 -13.36 3.63 -0.91
N ALA A 58 -14.58 3.49 -1.41
CA ALA A 58 -15.56 2.55 -0.88
C ALA A 58 -15.08 1.11 -0.98
N SER A 59 -14.45 0.74 -2.11
CA SER A 59 -13.86 -0.58 -2.29
C SER A 59 -12.73 -0.84 -1.31
N ALA A 60 -11.91 0.17 -1.04
CA ALA A 60 -10.83 0.06 -0.06
C ALA A 60 -11.36 -0.14 1.35
N PHE A 61 -12.43 0.57 1.74
CA PHE A 61 -13.06 0.36 3.05
C PHE A 61 -13.60 -1.07 3.16
N THR A 62 -14.26 -1.55 2.12
CA THR A 62 -14.78 -2.93 2.09
C THR A 62 -13.65 -3.94 2.24
N LEU A 63 -12.57 -3.78 1.50
CA LEU A 63 -11.41 -4.66 1.61
C LEU A 63 -10.80 -4.61 3.02
N SER A 64 -10.64 -3.42 3.57
CA SER A 64 -10.08 -3.24 4.91
C SER A 64 -10.91 -3.93 5.98
N ARG A 65 -12.23 -3.85 5.90
CA ARG A 65 -13.12 -4.53 6.83
C ARG A 65 -13.05 -6.05 6.69
N LYS A 66 -12.79 -6.52 5.48
CA LYS A 66 -12.72 -7.96 5.19
C LYS A 66 -11.37 -8.58 5.57
N THR A 67 -10.27 -7.88 5.29
CA THR A 67 -8.91 -8.44 5.43
C THR A 67 -8.10 -7.81 6.55
N GLY A 68 -8.52 -6.66 7.08
CA GLY A 68 -7.83 -5.94 8.14
C GLY A 68 -7.14 -4.66 7.69
N ASP A 69 -6.79 -4.52 6.43
CA ASP A 69 -6.16 -3.32 5.90
C ASP A 69 -6.41 -3.14 4.41
N ALA A 70 -6.07 -1.94 3.90
CA ALA A 70 -6.06 -1.65 2.47
C ALA A 70 -5.05 -0.55 2.18
N VAL A 71 -4.35 -0.66 1.06
CA VAL A 71 -3.36 0.32 0.61
C VAL A 71 -3.82 0.91 -0.70
N ILE A 72 -3.98 2.23 -0.72
CA ILE A 72 -4.38 3.00 -1.90
C ILE A 72 -3.23 3.92 -2.29
N ILE A 73 -2.92 3.98 -3.56
CA ILE A 73 -1.94 4.92 -4.11
C ILE A 73 -2.65 5.91 -5.02
N GLY A 74 -2.33 7.18 -4.86
CA GLY A 74 -2.80 8.25 -5.74
C GLY A 74 -1.64 9.10 -6.23
N HIS A 75 -1.93 9.96 -7.19
CA HIS A 75 -0.97 10.94 -7.72
C HIS A 75 -1.23 12.30 -7.07
N PRO A 76 -0.24 13.20 -7.04
CA PRO A 76 -0.40 14.50 -6.41
C PRO A 76 -1.11 15.52 -7.33
N TYR A 77 -2.17 15.10 -8.03
CA TYR A 77 -3.02 16.00 -8.77
C TYR A 77 -3.86 16.85 -7.82
N LYS A 78 -4.18 18.07 -8.22
CA LYS A 78 -4.99 18.95 -7.37
C LYS A 78 -6.33 18.31 -6.99
N GLY A 79 -7.02 17.70 -7.95
CA GLY A 79 -8.30 17.04 -7.69
C GLY A 79 -8.18 15.88 -6.73
N THR A 80 -7.11 15.09 -6.84
CA THR A 80 -6.85 13.97 -5.93
C THR A 80 -6.58 14.47 -4.52
N LEU A 81 -5.77 15.51 -4.38
CA LEU A 81 -5.44 16.08 -3.06
C LEU A 81 -6.66 16.71 -2.41
N ASP A 82 -7.49 17.44 -3.16
CA ASP A 82 -8.73 18.02 -2.65
C ASP A 82 -9.71 16.93 -2.20
N PHE A 83 -9.83 15.87 -2.99
CA PHE A 83 -10.67 14.72 -2.64
C PHE A 83 -10.19 14.05 -1.35
N LEU A 84 -8.90 13.77 -1.23
CA LEU A 84 -8.33 13.14 -0.05
C LEU A 84 -8.49 14.01 1.19
N GLU A 85 -8.31 15.32 1.06
CA GLU A 85 -8.49 16.22 2.20
C GLU A 85 -9.90 16.10 2.78
N ARG A 86 -10.94 16.07 1.92
CA ARG A 86 -12.31 15.92 2.38
C ARG A 86 -12.57 14.53 2.98
N GLU A 87 -12.16 13.49 2.27
CA GLU A 87 -12.46 12.10 2.68
C GLU A 87 -11.74 11.69 3.95
N LEU A 88 -10.48 12.11 4.12
CA LEU A 88 -9.71 11.75 5.32
C LEU A 88 -10.20 12.48 6.58
N ARG A 89 -10.87 13.61 6.42
CA ARG A 89 -11.55 14.29 7.56
C ARG A 89 -12.83 13.60 7.99
N ASN A 90 -13.41 12.78 7.13
CA ASN A 90 -14.73 12.17 7.34
C ASN A 90 -14.65 10.65 7.23
N LEU A 91 -13.57 10.05 7.71
CA LEU A 91 -13.43 8.60 7.70
C LEU A 91 -14.53 7.94 8.54
N PRO A 92 -15.04 6.77 8.11
CA PRO A 92 -15.95 5.98 8.95
C PRO A 92 -15.32 5.67 10.32
N PRO A 93 -16.13 5.53 11.38
CA PRO A 93 -15.59 5.30 12.74
C PRO A 93 -14.76 4.03 12.89
N ASP A 94 -14.97 3.04 12.03
CA ASP A 94 -14.27 1.77 12.04
C ASP A 94 -13.03 1.74 11.13
N ILE A 95 -12.68 2.86 10.50
CA ILE A 95 -11.52 2.98 9.61
C ILE A 95 -10.51 3.94 10.22
N ASP A 96 -9.28 3.47 10.36
CA ASP A 96 -8.15 4.28 10.82
C ASP A 96 -7.14 4.50 9.70
N LEU A 97 -6.57 5.70 9.67
CA LEU A 97 -5.45 6.02 8.80
C LEU A 97 -4.16 5.72 9.57
N VAL A 98 -3.31 4.89 9.00
CA VAL A 98 -2.06 4.46 9.65
C VAL A 98 -0.86 4.70 8.73
N PHE A 99 0.34 4.65 9.30
CA PHE A 99 1.56 4.72 8.49
C PHE A 99 1.69 3.44 7.65
N ALA A 100 2.13 3.58 6.41
CA ALA A 100 2.34 2.43 5.51
C ALA A 100 3.30 1.41 6.12
N SER A 101 4.29 1.85 6.88
CA SER A 101 5.24 0.95 7.56
C SER A 101 4.56 -0.02 8.53
N GLN A 102 3.40 0.35 9.08
CA GLN A 102 2.65 -0.50 10.00
C GLN A 102 1.93 -1.65 9.29
N LEU A 103 1.82 -1.57 7.96
CA LEU A 103 1.16 -2.58 7.14
C LEU A 103 2.15 -3.51 6.44
N THR A 104 3.44 -3.33 6.67
CA THR A 104 4.46 -4.17 6.04
C THR A 104 4.46 -5.57 6.66
N THR A 105 4.78 -6.55 5.81
CA THR A 105 4.96 -7.94 6.23
C THR A 105 6.41 -8.35 6.01
N ILE A 106 6.90 -9.19 6.90
CA ILE A 106 8.21 -9.80 6.79
C ILE A 106 8.00 -11.31 6.82
N ASP A 107 8.66 -12.02 5.89
CA ASP A 107 8.67 -13.47 5.95
C ASP A 107 9.47 -13.93 7.17
N GLN A 108 8.82 -14.59 8.11
CA GLN A 108 9.44 -15.00 9.35
C GLN A 108 10.59 -15.99 9.13
N ALA A 109 10.45 -16.89 8.16
CA ALA A 109 11.52 -17.85 7.86
C ALA A 109 12.74 -17.14 7.28
N ALA A 110 12.55 -16.19 6.35
CA ALA A 110 13.63 -15.42 5.76
C ALA A 110 14.28 -14.47 6.77
N ALA A 111 13.49 -13.91 7.69
CA ALA A 111 13.97 -13.02 8.74
C ALA A 111 14.60 -13.75 9.93
N GLY A 112 14.52 -15.09 9.99
CA GLY A 112 15.04 -15.87 11.11
C GLY A 112 14.22 -15.71 12.39
N LEU A 113 13.00 -15.29 12.31
CA LEU A 113 12.11 -15.15 13.46
C LEU A 113 11.41 -16.47 13.77
N PRO A 114 11.15 -16.75 15.05
CA PRO A 114 10.44 -17.97 15.42
C PRO A 114 9.00 -18.00 14.95
#